data_f8ce9299c39d4582386c3e1bd989fd7d
#
_entry.id   f8ce9299c39d4582386c3e1bd989fd7d
#
_cell.length_a   1.000
_cell.length_b   1.000
_cell.length_c   1.000
_cell.angle_alpha   90.00
_cell.angle_beta   90.00
_cell.angle_gamma   90.00
#
_symmetry.space_group_name_H-M   'P 1'
#
loop_
_entity.id
_entity.type
_entity.pdbx_description
1 polymer ?
#
loop_
_entity_poly.entity_id
_entity_poly.type
_entity_poly.pdbx_seq_one_letter_code
_entity_poly.pdbx_strand_id
1 'polypeptide(L)'
;MHRALFFFFILSTQTVLGQFSLGEKETTAKVTPEYSAVEPGDLFKVAFTLNHAEHFHSYFKNAGVVGSPPSVTWELPDGLRAGKLLFPQPAAIRTMVGGVDATLYGYDGEATFVVKIEASEDLKVGSEYEIKGSFDWQECDDKSCLMGSHDFSFKVTAREESLPIKANEDFFEVASTALPQDGSAWGALATEKEGKISLEIIFPEGIEIGEPVYFFSTDQQIDSQAPQ
;
A
#
# COMPACT_ATOMS: atom_id res chain seq x y z
N MET A 1 13.98 -18.19 -82.94
CA MET A 1 14.82 -17.52 -81.93
C MET A 1 13.93 -17.19 -80.72
N HIS A 2 13.91 -18.03 -79.71
CA HIS A 2 13.11 -17.82 -78.47
C HIS A 2 14.05 -17.39 -77.35
N ARG A 3 13.88 -16.17 -76.88
CA ARG A 3 14.60 -15.62 -75.69
C ARG A 3 13.79 -15.99 -74.45
N ALA A 4 14.33 -16.84 -73.63
CA ALA A 4 13.80 -17.12 -72.31
C ALA A 4 14.28 -16.02 -71.32
N LEU A 5 13.33 -15.30 -70.70
CA LEU A 5 13.58 -14.38 -69.58
C LEU A 5 13.57 -15.21 -68.29
N PHE A 6 14.72 -15.30 -67.59
CA PHE A 6 14.79 -15.80 -66.23
C PHE A 6 14.50 -14.67 -65.24
N PHE A 7 13.39 -14.80 -64.53
CA PHE A 7 13.09 -13.93 -63.36
C PHE A 7 13.81 -14.50 -62.12
N PHE A 8 14.78 -13.75 -61.61
CA PHE A 8 15.43 -14.06 -60.33
C PHE A 8 14.57 -13.47 -59.22
N PHE A 9 13.92 -14.37 -58.41
CA PHE A 9 13.22 -13.96 -57.23
C PHE A 9 14.22 -13.88 -56.07
N ILE A 10 14.57 -12.65 -55.63
CA ILE A 10 15.40 -12.44 -54.43
C ILE A 10 14.50 -12.53 -53.22
N LEU A 11 14.59 -13.66 -52.49
CA LEU A 11 13.92 -13.83 -51.19
C LEU A 11 14.71 -13.07 -50.12
N SER A 12 14.27 -11.87 -49.74
CA SER A 12 14.82 -11.13 -48.59
C SER A 12 14.30 -11.74 -47.32
N THR A 13 15.14 -12.48 -46.61
CA THR A 13 14.88 -12.91 -45.22
C THR A 13 15.06 -11.70 -44.31
N GLN A 14 13.92 -11.12 -43.87
CA GLN A 14 13.92 -10.15 -42.77
C GLN A 14 14.11 -10.91 -41.44
N THR A 15 15.30 -10.83 -40.88
CA THR A 15 15.52 -11.20 -39.49
C THR A 15 14.81 -10.20 -38.60
N VAL A 16 13.67 -10.61 -38.04
CA VAL A 16 13.03 -9.90 -36.92
C VAL A 16 13.94 -10.11 -35.73
N LEU A 17 14.79 -9.11 -35.45
CA LEU A 17 15.44 -9.00 -34.15
C LEU A 17 14.34 -8.66 -33.14
N GLY A 18 13.88 -9.68 -32.42
CA GLY A 18 13.06 -9.48 -31.24
C GLY A 18 13.84 -8.58 -30.28
N GLN A 19 13.38 -7.36 -30.06
CA GLN A 19 13.83 -6.55 -28.93
C GLN A 19 13.43 -7.29 -27.66
N PHE A 20 14.37 -7.98 -27.05
CA PHE A 20 14.27 -8.33 -25.64
C PHE A 20 14.32 -7.00 -24.88
N SER A 21 13.17 -6.43 -24.59
CA SER A 21 13.03 -5.50 -23.49
C SER A 21 13.42 -6.29 -22.24
N LEU A 22 14.55 -5.98 -21.62
CA LEU A 22 14.82 -6.33 -20.24
C LEU A 22 13.72 -5.62 -19.47
N GLY A 23 12.67 -6.37 -19.08
CA GLY A 23 11.46 -5.81 -18.50
C GLY A 23 11.81 -4.90 -17.33
N GLU A 24 11.40 -3.66 -17.40
CA GLU A 24 11.35 -2.81 -16.23
C GLU A 24 10.55 -3.60 -15.18
N LYS A 25 11.09 -3.68 -13.96
CA LYS A 25 10.45 -4.40 -12.87
C LYS A 25 9.13 -3.68 -12.59
N GLU A 26 8.00 -4.33 -12.82
CA GLU A 26 6.69 -3.78 -12.52
C GLU A 26 6.42 -3.78 -11.01
N THR A 27 5.65 -2.82 -10.53
CA THR A 27 5.13 -2.83 -9.16
C THR A 27 4.27 -4.07 -8.96
N THR A 28 4.53 -4.78 -7.88
CA THR A 28 3.80 -5.99 -7.53
C THR A 28 3.07 -5.82 -6.20
N ALA A 29 1.89 -6.43 -6.10
CA ALA A 29 1.13 -6.49 -4.87
C ALA A 29 1.05 -7.93 -4.35
N LYS A 30 1.02 -8.06 -3.02
CA LYS A 30 0.83 -9.33 -2.32
C LYS A 30 -0.17 -9.16 -1.20
N VAL A 31 -1.11 -10.10 -1.08
CA VAL A 31 -2.04 -10.17 0.05
C VAL A 31 -1.66 -11.33 0.95
N THR A 32 -1.56 -11.05 2.24
CA THR A 32 -1.10 -12.01 3.25
C THR A 32 -2.08 -12.03 4.42
N PRO A 33 -2.87 -13.10 4.62
CA PRO A 33 -3.69 -13.27 5.82
C PRO A 33 -2.84 -13.69 7.03
N GLU A 34 -3.20 -13.23 8.23
CA GLU A 34 -2.54 -13.60 9.48
C GLU A 34 -2.91 -15.03 9.91
N TYR A 35 -4.18 -15.39 9.79
CA TYR A 35 -4.73 -16.66 10.29
C TYR A 35 -5.30 -17.52 9.15
N SER A 36 -5.17 -18.84 9.33
CA SER A 36 -5.87 -19.84 8.51
C SER A 36 -7.20 -20.28 9.11
N ALA A 37 -7.35 -20.09 10.42
CA ALA A 37 -8.60 -20.29 11.13
C ALA A 37 -8.78 -19.19 12.17
N VAL A 38 -10.05 -18.84 12.45
CA VAL A 38 -10.42 -17.75 13.35
C VAL A 38 -11.48 -18.21 14.33
N GLU A 39 -11.33 -17.84 15.60
CA GLU A 39 -12.36 -18.03 16.62
C GLU A 39 -13.47 -17.00 16.42
N PRO A 40 -14.78 -17.41 16.55
CA PRO A 40 -15.87 -16.44 16.58
C PRO A 40 -15.65 -15.38 17.65
N GLY A 41 -15.81 -14.10 17.30
CA GLY A 41 -15.54 -12.96 18.16
C GLY A 41 -14.12 -12.37 18.06
N ASP A 42 -13.19 -13.06 17.42
CA ASP A 42 -11.80 -12.61 17.31
C ASP A 42 -11.58 -11.57 16.21
N LEU A 43 -10.40 -10.95 16.29
CA LEU A 43 -9.84 -10.06 15.27
C LEU A 43 -8.62 -10.71 14.64
N PHE A 44 -8.52 -10.66 13.32
CA PHE A 44 -7.31 -11.04 12.60
C PHE A 44 -6.91 -9.99 11.58
N LYS A 45 -5.66 -10.03 11.13
CA LYS A 45 -5.13 -9.05 10.20
C LYS A 45 -5.01 -9.63 8.79
N VAL A 46 -5.15 -8.74 7.82
CA VAL A 46 -4.79 -8.99 6.42
C VAL A 46 -3.84 -7.89 5.99
N ALA A 47 -2.68 -8.26 5.49
CA ALA A 47 -1.68 -7.32 5.02
C ALA A 47 -1.68 -7.25 3.49
N PHE A 48 -1.45 -6.05 2.98
CA PHE A 48 -1.34 -5.70 1.57
C PHE A 48 0.03 -5.07 1.35
N THR A 49 0.93 -5.79 0.71
CA THR A 49 2.30 -5.33 0.47
C THR A 49 2.46 -4.91 -0.98
N LEU A 50 2.88 -3.67 -1.22
CA LEU A 50 3.35 -3.19 -2.52
C LEU A 50 4.88 -3.26 -2.54
N ASN A 51 5.44 -3.80 -3.63
CA ASN A 51 6.84 -3.66 -3.98
C ASN A 51 6.89 -2.79 -5.24
N HIS A 52 7.22 -1.51 -5.06
CA HIS A 52 7.22 -0.55 -6.16
C HIS A 52 8.31 -0.87 -7.18
N ALA A 53 8.00 -0.62 -8.44
CA ALA A 53 8.99 -0.56 -9.51
C ALA A 53 10.02 0.54 -9.21
N GLU A 54 11.19 0.46 -9.81
CA GLU A 54 12.22 1.48 -9.64
C GLU A 54 11.71 2.86 -10.09
N HIS A 55 11.92 3.88 -9.26
CA HIS A 55 11.45 5.26 -9.43
C HIS A 55 9.95 5.49 -9.26
N PHE A 56 9.13 4.43 -9.09
CA PHE A 56 7.72 4.60 -8.76
C PHE A 56 7.49 4.75 -7.26
N HIS A 57 6.46 5.53 -6.93
CA HIS A 57 5.99 5.72 -5.56
C HIS A 57 4.45 5.71 -5.50
N SER A 58 3.90 5.22 -4.41
CA SER A 58 2.47 5.34 -4.08
C SER A 58 2.26 6.34 -2.95
N TYR A 59 1.01 6.54 -2.54
CA TYR A 59 0.62 7.69 -1.75
C TYR A 59 0.12 7.31 -0.35
N PHE A 60 0.42 8.18 0.62
CA PHE A 60 -0.22 8.17 1.92
C PHE A 60 -1.67 8.67 1.79
N LYS A 61 -2.52 8.44 2.82
CA LYS A 61 -3.93 8.89 2.81
C LYS A 61 -4.11 10.40 2.60
N ASN A 62 -3.14 11.20 2.98
CA ASN A 62 -2.99 12.57 2.52
C ASN A 62 -1.69 12.64 1.72
N ALA A 63 -1.82 12.64 0.41
CA ALA A 63 -0.68 12.63 -0.51
C ALA A 63 0.09 13.97 -0.56
N GLY A 64 -0.45 15.01 0.04
CA GLY A 64 0.06 16.38 -0.09
C GLY A 64 -0.61 17.12 -1.25
N VAL A 65 0.10 17.31 -2.36
CA VAL A 65 -0.38 18.12 -3.50
C VAL A 65 -1.25 17.32 -4.46
N VAL A 66 -0.82 16.10 -4.80
CA VAL A 66 -1.49 15.23 -5.78
C VAL A 66 -1.33 13.77 -5.38
N GLY A 67 -2.20 12.92 -5.88
CA GLY A 67 -2.15 11.48 -5.71
C GLY A 67 -3.36 10.93 -4.96
N SER A 68 -3.63 9.65 -5.21
CA SER A 68 -4.72 8.91 -4.56
C SER A 68 -4.14 7.79 -3.70
N PRO A 69 -4.56 7.67 -2.44
CA PRO A 69 -4.08 6.62 -1.56
C PRO A 69 -4.54 5.23 -2.02
N PRO A 70 -3.83 4.18 -1.65
CA PRO A 70 -4.31 2.81 -1.79
C PRO A 70 -5.65 2.60 -1.08
N SER A 71 -6.45 1.70 -1.64
CA SER A 71 -7.77 1.33 -1.13
C SER A 71 -8.03 -0.16 -1.30
N VAL A 72 -8.95 -0.70 -0.51
CA VAL A 72 -9.38 -2.11 -0.62
C VAL A 72 -10.89 -2.14 -0.79
N THR A 73 -11.34 -2.80 -1.85
CA THR A 73 -12.73 -3.17 -2.04
C THR A 73 -12.93 -4.62 -1.61
N TRP A 74 -13.89 -4.87 -0.76
CA TRP A 74 -14.12 -6.16 -0.14
C TRP A 74 -15.40 -6.83 -0.65
N GLU A 75 -15.30 -8.14 -0.85
CA GLU A 75 -16.43 -9.06 -0.94
C GLU A 75 -16.36 -10.03 0.24
N LEU A 76 -17.01 -9.66 1.34
CA LEU A 76 -16.99 -10.42 2.59
C LEU A 76 -18.26 -11.23 2.74
N PRO A 77 -18.17 -12.49 3.20
CA PRO A 77 -19.33 -13.26 3.61
C PRO A 77 -19.95 -12.69 4.90
N ASP A 78 -21.21 -13.02 5.15
CA ASP A 78 -21.90 -12.64 6.38
C ASP A 78 -21.09 -13.09 7.62
N GLY A 79 -21.03 -12.22 8.62
CA GLY A 79 -20.29 -12.46 9.85
C GLY A 79 -18.84 -12.02 9.86
N LEU A 80 -18.31 -11.52 8.73
CA LEU A 80 -16.99 -10.87 8.69
C LEU A 80 -17.12 -9.39 8.37
N ARG A 81 -16.33 -8.54 9.02
CA ARG A 81 -16.33 -7.09 8.81
C ARG A 81 -14.92 -6.54 8.74
N ALA A 82 -14.60 -5.87 7.62
CA ALA A 82 -13.33 -5.19 7.47
C ALA A 82 -13.33 -3.82 8.17
N GLY A 83 -12.26 -3.56 8.90
CA GLY A 83 -11.94 -2.24 9.42
C GLY A 83 -11.35 -1.32 8.34
N LYS A 84 -10.80 -0.18 8.78
CA LYS A 84 -10.10 0.76 7.90
C LYS A 84 -8.74 0.21 7.48
N LEU A 85 -8.29 0.58 6.28
CA LEU A 85 -6.91 0.38 5.86
C LEU A 85 -5.98 1.22 6.75
N LEU A 86 -5.05 0.57 7.41
CA LEU A 86 -4.01 1.17 8.24
C LEU A 86 -2.77 1.38 7.37
N PHE A 87 -2.25 2.58 7.41
CA PHE A 87 -1.11 3.01 6.62
C PHE A 87 0.16 2.98 7.47
N PRO A 88 1.28 2.44 6.99
CA PRO A 88 2.56 2.59 7.66
C PRO A 88 2.99 4.06 7.69
N GLN A 89 4.05 4.36 8.42
CA GLN A 89 4.63 5.70 8.42
C GLN A 89 5.09 6.07 7.00
N PRO A 90 4.62 7.19 6.42
CA PRO A 90 5.03 7.63 5.10
C PRO A 90 6.42 8.28 5.12
N ALA A 91 7.01 8.43 3.93
CA ALA A 91 8.14 9.31 3.69
C ALA A 91 7.69 10.63 3.04
N ALA A 92 8.50 11.68 3.22
CA ALA A 92 8.37 12.92 2.46
C ALA A 92 9.19 12.76 1.16
N ILE A 93 8.50 12.63 0.03
CA ILE A 93 9.08 12.41 -1.30
C ILE A 93 9.13 13.75 -2.03
N ARG A 94 10.33 14.18 -2.44
CA ARG A 94 10.49 15.37 -3.29
C ARG A 94 10.44 14.95 -4.75
N THR A 95 9.57 15.58 -5.51
CA THR A 95 9.38 15.31 -6.94
C THR A 95 8.93 16.56 -7.68
N MET A 96 8.82 16.47 -9.00
CA MET A 96 8.31 17.53 -9.87
C MET A 96 6.85 17.26 -10.21
N VAL A 97 5.96 18.18 -9.84
CA VAL A 97 4.54 18.11 -10.21
C VAL A 97 4.23 19.27 -11.15
N GLY A 98 3.92 18.96 -12.41
CA GLY A 98 3.64 19.98 -13.40
C GLY A 98 4.77 21.00 -13.66
N GLY A 99 6.04 20.58 -13.43
CA GLY A 99 7.21 21.43 -13.57
C GLY A 99 7.55 22.29 -12.35
N VAL A 100 6.91 22.03 -11.20
CA VAL A 100 7.15 22.72 -9.94
C VAL A 100 7.63 21.72 -8.89
N ASP A 101 8.66 22.06 -8.13
CA ASP A 101 9.10 21.26 -6.99
C ASP A 101 7.97 21.10 -5.97
N ALA A 102 7.70 19.86 -5.58
CA ALA A 102 6.66 19.52 -4.62
C ALA A 102 7.13 18.45 -3.64
N THR A 103 6.60 18.50 -2.43
CA THR A 103 6.74 17.42 -1.46
C THR A 103 5.44 16.62 -1.40
N LEU A 104 5.53 15.33 -1.66
CA LEU A 104 4.44 14.37 -1.52
C LEU A 104 4.68 13.51 -0.29
N TYR A 105 3.62 12.95 0.25
CA TYR A 105 3.68 11.95 1.32
C TYR A 105 3.30 10.60 0.76
N GLY A 106 4.18 9.62 0.88
CA GLY A 106 3.96 8.33 0.24
C GLY A 106 5.04 7.30 0.55
N TYR A 107 5.16 6.35 -0.36
CA TYR A 107 5.98 5.16 -0.20
C TYR A 107 6.71 4.85 -1.50
N ASP A 108 7.99 4.56 -1.40
CA ASP A 108 8.84 3.97 -2.42
C ASP A 108 9.38 2.62 -1.91
N GLY A 109 9.87 1.77 -2.78
CA GLY A 109 10.34 0.43 -2.39
C GLY A 109 9.21 -0.46 -1.89
N GLU A 110 9.34 -1.02 -0.68
CA GLU A 110 8.32 -1.87 -0.08
C GLU A 110 7.45 -1.09 0.92
N ALA A 111 6.12 -1.23 0.79
CA ALA A 111 5.15 -0.68 1.73
C ALA A 111 4.09 -1.70 2.09
N THR A 112 3.83 -1.90 3.39
CA THR A 112 2.83 -2.85 3.89
C THR A 112 1.71 -2.14 4.64
N PHE A 113 0.52 -2.26 4.10
CA PHE A 113 -0.74 -1.76 4.67
C PHE A 113 -1.45 -2.92 5.37
N VAL A 114 -2.24 -2.63 6.41
CA VAL A 114 -2.91 -3.67 7.19
C VAL A 114 -4.38 -3.33 7.39
N VAL A 115 -5.25 -4.31 7.25
CA VAL A 115 -6.66 -4.23 7.65
C VAL A 115 -6.92 -5.22 8.76
N LYS A 116 -7.66 -4.82 9.79
CA LYS A 116 -8.20 -5.72 10.81
C LYS A 116 -9.56 -6.20 10.36
N ILE A 117 -9.77 -7.51 10.36
CA ILE A 117 -11.05 -8.15 10.09
C ILE A 117 -11.64 -8.62 11.41
N GLU A 118 -12.87 -8.24 11.69
CA GLU A 118 -13.65 -8.69 12.84
C GLU A 118 -14.47 -9.91 12.45
N ALA A 119 -14.35 -10.99 13.18
CA ALA A 119 -15.16 -12.17 13.07
C ALA A 119 -16.32 -12.09 14.08
N SER A 120 -17.57 -12.16 13.60
CA SER A 120 -18.74 -12.16 14.49
C SER A 120 -18.74 -13.37 15.42
N GLU A 121 -19.29 -13.20 16.62
CA GLU A 121 -19.57 -14.31 17.53
C GLU A 121 -20.53 -15.38 16.94
N ASP A 122 -21.31 -14.99 15.92
CA ASP A 122 -22.27 -15.87 15.25
C ASP A 122 -21.65 -16.75 14.14
N LEU A 123 -20.33 -16.68 13.89
CA LEU A 123 -19.68 -17.56 12.93
C LEU A 123 -19.87 -19.03 13.31
N LYS A 124 -20.22 -19.86 12.33
CA LYS A 124 -20.44 -21.28 12.55
C LYS A 124 -19.13 -22.03 12.57
N VAL A 125 -18.75 -22.53 13.74
CA VAL A 125 -17.57 -23.40 13.91
C VAL A 125 -17.62 -24.58 12.94
N GLY A 126 -16.50 -24.84 12.26
CA GLY A 126 -16.38 -25.87 11.22
C GLY A 126 -16.71 -25.37 9.81
N SER A 127 -17.26 -24.17 9.65
CA SER A 127 -17.54 -23.58 8.33
C SER A 127 -16.33 -22.84 7.77
N GLU A 128 -16.21 -22.88 6.43
CA GLU A 128 -15.19 -22.15 5.67
C GLU A 128 -15.81 -20.85 5.11
N TYR A 129 -15.10 -19.76 5.24
CA TYR A 129 -15.47 -18.43 4.78
C TYR A 129 -14.48 -17.95 3.73
N GLU A 130 -14.95 -17.72 2.51
CA GLU A 130 -14.12 -17.19 1.42
C GLU A 130 -14.18 -15.66 1.43
N ILE A 131 -13.01 -15.06 1.49
CA ILE A 131 -12.81 -13.60 1.51
C ILE A 131 -12.21 -13.21 0.18
N LYS A 132 -12.85 -12.27 -0.53
CA LYS A 132 -12.40 -11.76 -1.81
C LYS A 132 -12.37 -10.24 -1.81
N GLY A 133 -11.71 -9.69 -2.82
CA GLY A 133 -11.69 -8.25 -3.06
C GLY A 133 -10.64 -7.83 -4.06
N SER A 134 -10.49 -6.52 -4.22
CA SER A 134 -9.39 -5.90 -4.95
C SER A 134 -8.63 -4.93 -4.06
N PHE A 135 -7.32 -4.91 -4.23
CA PHE A 135 -6.43 -3.90 -3.66
C PHE A 135 -5.97 -2.99 -4.80
N ASP A 136 -6.35 -1.71 -4.73
CA ASP A 136 -6.15 -0.74 -5.78
C ASP A 136 -5.22 0.37 -5.29
N TRP A 137 -4.33 0.85 -6.17
CA TRP A 137 -3.41 1.95 -5.86
C TRP A 137 -3.12 2.82 -7.06
N GLN A 138 -2.71 4.03 -6.81
CA GLN A 138 -2.06 4.88 -7.80
C GLN A 138 -0.57 4.92 -7.51
N GLU A 139 0.24 4.80 -8.55
CA GLU A 139 1.68 5.00 -8.49
C GLU A 139 2.14 5.94 -9.59
N CYS A 140 3.14 6.75 -9.29
CA CYS A 140 3.70 7.69 -10.25
C CYS A 140 5.22 7.65 -10.23
N ASP A 141 5.80 7.98 -11.37
CA ASP A 141 7.19 8.40 -11.52
C ASP A 141 7.23 9.89 -11.95
N ASP A 142 8.40 10.40 -12.32
CA ASP A 142 8.55 11.80 -12.79
C ASP A 142 7.83 12.10 -14.11
N LYS A 143 7.30 11.10 -14.82
CA LYS A 143 6.75 11.23 -16.17
C LYS A 143 5.29 10.84 -16.28
N SER A 144 4.86 9.86 -15.47
CA SER A 144 3.56 9.21 -15.63
C SER A 144 2.97 8.78 -14.29
N CYS A 145 1.65 8.66 -14.28
CA CYS A 145 0.89 8.04 -13.19
C CYS A 145 0.10 6.86 -13.73
N LEU A 146 0.15 5.76 -13.04
CA LEU A 146 -0.51 4.51 -13.37
C LEU A 146 -1.48 4.12 -12.27
N MET A 147 -2.54 3.42 -12.65
CA MET A 147 -3.43 2.75 -11.69
C MET A 147 -3.08 1.27 -11.67
N GLY A 148 -2.73 0.77 -10.51
CA GLY A 148 -2.54 -0.65 -10.25
C GLY A 148 -3.73 -1.24 -9.53
N SER A 149 -3.98 -2.54 -9.75
CA SER A 149 -5.02 -3.32 -9.07
C SER A 149 -4.55 -4.75 -8.90
N HIS A 150 -4.93 -5.38 -7.78
CA HIS A 150 -4.63 -6.77 -7.48
C HIS A 150 -5.85 -7.44 -6.85
N ASP A 151 -6.50 -8.32 -7.63
CA ASP A 151 -7.59 -9.13 -7.13
C ASP A 151 -7.07 -10.24 -6.23
N PHE A 152 -7.76 -10.49 -5.13
CA PHE A 152 -7.36 -11.51 -4.17
C PHE A 152 -8.53 -12.38 -3.72
N SER A 153 -8.20 -13.61 -3.34
CA SER A 153 -9.11 -14.52 -2.68
C SER A 153 -8.33 -15.42 -1.72
N PHE A 154 -8.83 -15.58 -0.51
CA PHE A 154 -8.33 -16.55 0.45
C PHE A 154 -9.47 -17.05 1.34
N LYS A 155 -9.21 -18.10 2.12
CA LYS A 155 -10.21 -18.72 2.97
C LYS A 155 -9.75 -18.78 4.42
N VAL A 156 -10.68 -18.58 5.33
CA VAL A 156 -10.50 -18.84 6.75
C VAL A 156 -11.56 -19.82 7.24
N THR A 157 -11.20 -20.68 8.18
CA THR A 157 -12.15 -21.63 8.78
C THR A 157 -12.50 -21.13 10.18
N ALA A 158 -13.80 -21.04 10.53
CA ALA A 158 -14.18 -20.77 11.90
C ALA A 158 -13.90 -22.01 12.78
N ARG A 159 -13.17 -21.81 13.87
CA ARG A 159 -12.77 -22.84 14.85
C ARG A 159 -12.95 -22.34 16.26
N GLU A 160 -12.89 -23.26 17.25
CA GLU A 160 -12.89 -22.92 18.68
C GLU A 160 -11.62 -22.22 19.13
N GLU A 161 -10.59 -22.16 18.29
CA GLU A 161 -9.32 -21.51 18.53
C GLU A 161 -8.78 -20.90 17.23
N SER A 162 -8.28 -19.67 17.30
CA SER A 162 -7.61 -19.01 16.18
C SER A 162 -6.24 -19.63 15.91
N LEU A 163 -5.97 -19.93 14.65
CA LEU A 163 -4.72 -20.56 14.23
C LEU A 163 -3.92 -19.65 13.30
N PRO A 164 -2.82 -19.07 13.79
CA PRO A 164 -1.93 -18.25 12.97
C PRO A 164 -1.27 -19.11 11.89
N ILE A 165 -0.97 -18.47 10.77
CA ILE A 165 -0.14 -19.05 9.73
C ILE A 165 1.32 -18.82 10.14
N LYS A 166 1.99 -19.85 10.67
CA LYS A 166 3.34 -19.76 11.23
C LYS A 166 4.36 -19.07 10.32
N ALA A 167 4.26 -19.28 9.02
CA ALA A 167 5.14 -18.63 8.04
C ALA A 167 4.93 -17.09 7.97
N ASN A 168 3.86 -16.58 8.54
CA ASN A 168 3.50 -15.15 8.50
C ASN A 168 3.66 -14.45 9.86
N GLU A 169 3.96 -15.20 10.95
CA GLU A 169 4.05 -14.62 12.30
C GLU A 169 5.08 -13.49 12.38
N ASP A 170 6.34 -13.77 12.01
CA ASP A 170 7.43 -12.78 12.02
C ASP A 170 7.11 -11.57 11.11
N PHE A 171 6.47 -11.82 9.97
CA PHE A 171 6.05 -10.77 9.05
C PHE A 171 5.03 -9.82 9.71
N PHE A 172 4.01 -10.35 10.40
CA PHE A 172 3.02 -9.51 11.08
C PHE A 172 3.57 -8.80 12.31
N GLU A 173 4.55 -9.36 12.99
CA GLU A 173 5.27 -8.68 14.06
C GLU A 173 5.96 -7.42 13.50
N VAL A 174 6.76 -7.56 12.44
CA VAL A 174 7.43 -6.43 11.78
C VAL A 174 6.45 -5.43 11.20
N ALA A 175 5.44 -5.89 10.44
CA ALA A 175 4.44 -5.01 9.84
C ALA A 175 3.67 -4.19 10.89
N SER A 176 3.41 -4.77 12.08
CA SER A 176 2.72 -4.08 13.16
C SER A 176 3.56 -2.96 13.78
N THR A 177 4.89 -3.09 13.80
CA THR A 177 5.79 -2.02 14.32
C THR A 177 5.86 -0.81 13.38
N ALA A 178 5.63 -1.01 12.07
CA ALA A 178 5.61 0.07 11.09
C ALA A 178 4.30 0.88 11.10
N LEU A 179 3.25 0.37 11.76
CA LEU A 179 1.98 1.08 11.88
C LEU A 179 2.05 2.16 12.97
N PRO A 180 1.24 3.23 12.86
CA PRO A 180 1.10 4.22 13.91
C PRO A 180 0.73 3.55 15.24
N GLN A 181 1.48 3.88 16.28
CA GLN A 181 1.21 3.40 17.63
C GLN A 181 0.14 4.26 18.31
N ASP A 182 -0.48 3.74 19.34
CA ASP A 182 -1.44 4.51 20.15
C ASP A 182 -0.69 5.64 20.89
N GLY A 183 -1.02 6.88 20.52
CA GLY A 183 -0.49 8.10 21.15
C GLY A 183 -1.39 8.66 22.25
N SER A 184 -2.34 7.91 22.78
CA SER A 184 -3.31 8.40 23.80
C SER A 184 -2.65 8.92 25.08
N ALA A 185 -1.44 8.44 25.40
CA ALA A 185 -0.64 8.94 26.51
C ALA A 185 0.12 10.25 26.21
N TRP A 186 0.09 10.72 24.95
CA TRP A 186 0.78 11.93 24.53
C TRP A 186 -0.15 13.13 24.61
N GLY A 187 0.33 14.27 25.07
CA GLY A 187 -0.38 15.53 24.95
C GLY A 187 -0.08 16.20 23.62
N ALA A 188 -1.07 16.85 23.03
CA ALA A 188 -0.87 17.68 21.85
C ALA A 188 -1.63 19.01 22.02
N LEU A 189 -0.95 20.12 21.76
CA LEU A 189 -1.55 21.45 21.75
C LEU A 189 -1.26 22.11 20.41
N ALA A 190 -2.30 22.41 19.67
CA ALA A 190 -2.21 23.16 18.43
C ALA A 190 -2.67 24.60 18.65
N THR A 191 -1.88 25.58 18.21
CA THR A 191 -2.24 27.00 18.23
C THR A 191 -2.10 27.57 16.82
N GLU A 192 -3.09 28.32 16.37
CA GLU A 192 -3.07 29.05 15.09
C GLU A 192 -2.82 30.54 15.37
N LYS A 193 -1.85 31.12 14.68
CA LYS A 193 -1.58 32.56 14.70
C LYS A 193 -1.11 33.02 13.32
N GLU A 194 -1.83 33.97 12.75
CA GLU A 194 -1.44 34.61 11.48
C GLU A 194 -1.30 33.58 10.32
N GLY A 195 -2.19 32.58 10.26
CA GLY A 195 -2.15 31.51 9.26
C GLY A 195 -1.03 30.49 9.46
N LYS A 196 -0.36 30.51 10.60
CA LYS A 196 0.64 29.51 11.00
C LYS A 196 0.10 28.64 12.13
N ILE A 197 0.31 27.33 12.01
CA ILE A 197 -0.01 26.37 13.06
C ILE A 197 1.27 25.99 13.78
N SER A 198 1.28 26.17 15.10
CA SER A 198 2.31 25.64 15.99
C SER A 198 1.73 24.42 16.69
N LEU A 199 2.42 23.31 16.55
CA LEU A 199 2.07 22.04 17.21
C LEU A 199 3.10 21.75 18.31
N GLU A 200 2.63 21.72 19.55
CA GLU A 200 3.43 21.31 20.70
C GLU A 200 3.02 19.88 21.06
N ILE A 201 4.00 18.97 21.08
CA ILE A 201 3.79 17.57 21.46
C ILE A 201 4.42 17.35 22.84
N ILE A 202 3.61 16.90 23.78
CA ILE A 202 4.03 16.58 25.15
C ILE A 202 4.19 15.06 25.23
N PHE A 203 5.43 14.62 25.39
CA PHE A 203 5.76 13.20 25.47
C PHE A 203 5.67 12.69 26.90
N PRO A 204 5.28 11.42 27.11
CA PRO A 204 5.42 10.77 28.39
C PRO A 204 6.87 10.75 28.87
N GLU A 205 7.06 10.75 30.20
CA GLU A 205 8.39 10.70 30.79
C GLU A 205 9.19 9.46 30.36
N GLY A 206 10.44 9.62 30.00
CA GLY A 206 11.33 8.54 29.59
C GLY A 206 11.29 8.18 28.10
N ILE A 207 10.53 8.91 27.28
CA ILE A 207 10.55 8.77 25.82
C ILE A 207 11.73 9.58 25.24
N GLU A 208 12.65 8.91 24.56
CA GLU A 208 13.67 9.55 23.73
C GLU A 208 13.15 9.75 22.33
N ILE A 209 13.24 10.97 21.80
CA ILE A 209 12.79 11.33 20.46
C ILE A 209 14.01 11.38 19.56
N GLY A 210 13.97 10.57 18.48
CA GLY A 210 14.95 10.66 17.41
C GLY A 210 14.69 11.89 16.52
N GLU A 211 15.72 12.43 15.92
CA GLU A 211 15.61 13.47 14.89
C GLU A 211 15.94 12.91 13.51
N PRO A 212 15.34 13.42 12.43
CA PRO A 212 14.32 14.48 12.39
C PRO A 212 12.92 14.00 12.76
N VAL A 213 12.10 14.90 13.33
CA VAL A 213 10.67 14.70 13.58
C VAL A 213 9.87 15.33 12.45
N TYR A 214 8.96 14.58 11.83
CA TYR A 214 8.06 15.06 10.80
C TYR A 214 6.62 14.96 11.24
N PHE A 215 5.83 15.94 10.86
CA PHE A 215 4.37 15.92 11.02
C PHE A 215 3.70 15.56 9.69
N PHE A 216 2.94 14.47 9.69
CA PHE A 216 2.14 14.05 8.55
C PHE A 216 0.67 14.26 8.85
N SER A 217 0.05 15.31 8.29
CA SER A 217 -1.38 15.51 8.38
C SER A 217 -2.11 14.35 7.69
N THR A 218 -3.21 13.89 8.28
CA THR A 218 -4.06 12.85 7.68
C THR A 218 -5.16 13.41 6.79
N ASP A 219 -5.26 14.72 6.70
CA ASP A 219 -6.20 15.48 5.87
C ASP A 219 -5.46 16.63 5.15
N GLN A 220 -6.18 17.38 4.32
CA GLN A 220 -5.62 18.48 3.54
C GLN A 220 -5.76 19.86 4.21
N GLN A 221 -5.98 19.91 5.52
CA GLN A 221 -6.16 21.19 6.22
C GLN A 221 -4.84 21.91 6.47
N ILE A 222 -3.73 21.19 6.41
CA ILE A 222 -2.36 21.73 6.59
C ILE A 222 -1.62 21.67 5.27
N ASP A 223 -1.01 22.80 4.89
CA ASP A 223 -0.19 22.90 3.69
C ASP A 223 1.03 21.98 3.80
N SER A 224 1.06 20.93 3.00
CA SER A 224 2.14 19.95 2.93
C SER A 224 3.46 20.54 2.40
N GLN A 225 3.41 21.71 1.76
CA GLN A 225 4.58 22.42 1.24
C GLN A 225 5.18 23.40 2.26
N ALA A 226 4.49 23.66 3.36
CA ALA A 226 5.02 24.49 4.42
C ALA A 226 6.28 23.86 5.04
N PRO A 227 7.31 24.65 5.35
CA PRO A 227 8.48 24.16 6.08
C PRO A 227 8.07 23.62 7.45
N GLN A 228 8.65 22.50 7.83
CA GLN A 228 8.54 21.91 9.17
C GLN A 228 9.82 22.08 9.95
#